data_c08f500b5fb82e7ad581be5e365ebbb8
#
_entry.id   c08f500b5fb82e7ad581be5e365ebbb8
#
_cell.length_a   1.000
_cell.length_b   1.000
_cell.length_c   1.000
_cell.angle_alpha   90.00
_cell.angle_beta   90.00
_cell.angle_gamma   90.00
#
_symmetry.space_group_name_H-M   'P 1'
#
loop_
_entity.id
_entity.type
_entity.pdbx_description
1 polymer ?
#
loop_
_entity_poly.entity_id
_entity_poly.type
_entity_poly.pdbx_seq_one_letter_code
_entity_poly.pdbx_strand_id
1 'polypeptide(L)'
;MNRLILLFMSLFLILTSCANREDIPDSIFWINGTHAVLTKVNNADINRFGTMAPSNTNRTRVLNTLDNSWDITTREDLDYMIDTLVVGRHNPFFLEQAIAYGITSMTRSEFELEIRAVQERELVMFFRNMFEAYEAFGERAILGWDLSRATQLCAFGYIAEFYTYDEAVDKALAIGKVIQSQFNSWDDFYSSYFYGYAYWSEDDLENPRSEYSRRVSIFNNLKADSKSPLNLNWNLELIR
;
A
#
# COMPACT_ATOMS: atom_id res chain seq x y z
N MET A 1 46.81 28.33 -40.04
CA MET A 1 45.40 28.67 -39.80
C MET A 1 44.85 27.68 -38.82
N ASN A 2 44.91 28.01 -37.52
CA ASN A 2 44.45 27.17 -36.44
C ASN A 2 42.97 27.49 -36.19
N ARG A 3 42.10 26.51 -36.38
CA ARG A 3 40.68 26.60 -35.93
C ARG A 3 40.58 26.09 -34.50
N LEU A 4 40.35 26.99 -33.56
CA LEU A 4 39.95 26.69 -32.19
C LEU A 4 38.49 26.17 -32.22
N ILE A 5 38.31 24.93 -31.84
CA ILE A 5 36.98 24.36 -31.57
C ILE A 5 36.64 24.63 -30.09
N LEU A 6 35.78 25.60 -29.88
CA LEU A 6 35.18 25.84 -28.55
C LEU A 6 34.11 24.76 -28.27
N LEU A 7 34.43 23.83 -27.37
CA LEU A 7 33.44 22.89 -26.79
C LEU A 7 32.59 23.66 -25.79
N PHE A 8 31.36 23.96 -26.15
CA PHE A 8 30.33 24.37 -25.17
C PHE A 8 29.90 23.13 -24.39
N MET A 9 30.42 22.94 -23.18
CA MET A 9 29.90 22.02 -22.20
C MET A 9 28.65 22.65 -21.57
N SER A 10 27.48 22.33 -22.12
CA SER A 10 26.19 22.66 -21.49
C SER A 10 26.04 21.80 -20.24
N LEU A 11 26.28 22.42 -19.08
CA LEU A 11 26.01 21.86 -17.76
C LEU A 11 24.49 21.77 -17.61
N PHE A 12 23.92 20.62 -17.91
CA PHE A 12 22.52 20.30 -17.54
C PHE A 12 22.45 20.17 -16.02
N LEU A 13 22.11 21.27 -15.35
CA LEU A 13 21.63 21.23 -13.97
C LEU A 13 20.31 20.46 -13.98
N ILE A 14 20.38 19.18 -13.63
CA ILE A 14 19.20 18.40 -13.25
C ILE A 14 18.75 19.01 -11.92
N LEU A 15 17.82 19.96 -11.98
CA LEU A 15 17.05 20.39 -10.84
C LEU A 15 16.16 19.19 -10.45
N THR A 16 16.67 18.33 -9.58
CA THR A 16 15.81 17.44 -8.81
C THR A 16 14.92 18.34 -7.96
N SER A 17 13.73 18.63 -8.45
CA SER A 17 12.68 19.25 -7.66
C SER A 17 12.38 18.28 -6.52
N CYS A 18 13.03 18.48 -5.37
CA CYS A 18 12.54 17.92 -4.12
C CYS A 18 11.17 18.56 -3.91
N ALA A 19 10.10 17.85 -4.22
CA ALA A 19 8.76 18.27 -3.86
C ALA A 19 8.77 18.46 -2.33
N ASN A 20 8.64 19.71 -1.89
CA ASN A 20 8.51 19.98 -0.48
C ASN A 20 7.16 19.42 -0.01
N ARG A 21 7.16 18.84 1.19
CA ARG A 21 5.93 18.44 1.87
C ARG A 21 4.94 19.61 1.86
N GLU A 22 3.68 19.37 1.49
CA GLU A 22 2.61 20.32 1.72
C GLU A 22 2.55 20.67 3.22
N ASP A 23 2.10 21.87 3.53
CA ASP A 23 1.86 22.28 4.92
C ASP A 23 0.56 21.64 5.42
N ILE A 24 0.66 20.32 5.69
CA ILE A 24 -0.45 19.49 6.21
C ILE A 24 -0.07 19.00 7.61
N PRO A 25 -1.06 18.82 8.52
CA PRO A 25 -0.85 18.25 9.84
C PRO A 25 -0.15 16.89 9.80
N ASP A 26 0.63 16.58 10.82
CA ASP A 26 1.33 15.30 10.94
C ASP A 26 0.38 14.10 10.92
N SER A 27 -0.84 14.25 11.47
CA SER A 27 -1.88 13.21 11.42
C SER A 27 -2.29 12.86 9.98
N ILE A 28 -2.44 13.86 9.10
CA ILE A 28 -2.76 13.63 7.69
C ILE A 28 -1.54 13.06 6.95
N PHE A 29 -0.33 13.53 7.30
CA PHE A 29 0.89 12.97 6.72
C PHE A 29 1.12 11.53 7.16
N TRP A 30 0.73 11.16 8.40
CA TRP A 30 0.70 9.77 8.87
C TRP A 30 -0.22 8.90 8.01
N ILE A 31 -1.42 9.42 7.65
CA ILE A 31 -2.33 8.71 6.73
C ILE A 31 -1.67 8.47 5.37
N ASN A 32 -0.94 9.44 4.81
CA ASN A 32 -0.18 9.21 3.58
C ASN A 32 0.85 8.06 3.74
N GLY A 33 1.36 7.86 4.96
CA GLY A 33 2.21 6.74 5.33
C GLY A 33 1.55 5.38 5.13
N THR A 34 0.25 5.24 5.36
CA THR A 34 -0.46 3.96 5.27
C THR A 34 -0.56 3.39 3.85
N HIS A 35 -0.45 4.24 2.83
CA HIS A 35 -0.44 3.83 1.42
C HIS A 35 0.81 4.30 0.65
N ALA A 36 1.88 4.71 1.38
CA ALA A 36 3.08 5.30 0.79
C ALA A 36 3.79 4.37 -0.22
N VAL A 37 3.86 3.06 0.06
CA VAL A 37 4.45 2.08 -0.85
C VAL A 37 3.68 2.05 -2.16
N LEU A 38 2.35 1.95 -2.13
CA LEU A 38 1.51 1.94 -3.31
C LEU A 38 1.59 3.27 -4.08
N THR A 39 1.65 4.39 -3.36
CA THR A 39 1.88 5.72 -3.94
C THR A 39 3.19 5.78 -4.73
N LYS A 40 4.29 5.26 -4.15
CA LYS A 40 5.60 5.22 -4.84
C LYS A 40 5.64 4.24 -6.01
N VAL A 41 4.97 3.09 -5.91
CA VAL A 41 4.80 2.15 -7.04
C VAL A 41 4.17 2.86 -8.24
N ASN A 42 3.20 3.74 -7.99
CA ASN A 42 2.48 4.50 -9.01
C ASN A 42 3.19 5.82 -9.42
N ASN A 43 4.41 6.09 -8.93
CA ASN A 43 5.18 7.32 -9.14
C ASN A 43 4.40 8.59 -8.75
N ALA A 44 3.57 8.49 -7.71
CA ALA A 44 2.77 9.59 -7.18
C ALA A 44 3.45 10.29 -5.99
N ASP A 45 2.89 11.40 -5.52
CA ASP A 45 3.48 12.25 -4.49
C ASP A 45 2.99 11.86 -3.08
N ILE A 46 3.88 11.33 -2.24
CA ILE A 46 3.57 10.99 -0.84
C ILE A 46 3.42 12.20 0.08
N ASN A 47 3.89 13.38 -0.36
CA ASN A 47 3.88 14.61 0.45
C ASN A 47 2.53 15.35 0.38
N ARG A 48 1.59 14.81 -0.38
CA ARG A 48 0.29 15.42 -0.64
C ARG A 48 -0.84 14.45 -0.32
N PHE A 49 -1.85 14.90 0.41
CA PHE A 49 -3.09 14.14 0.51
C PHE A 49 -3.77 14.08 -0.87
N GLY A 50 -4.25 12.90 -1.25
CA GLY A 50 -4.73 12.67 -2.63
C GLY A 50 -3.63 12.20 -3.59
N THR A 51 -2.36 12.20 -3.17
CA THR A 51 -1.19 11.73 -3.94
C THR A 51 -0.89 12.53 -5.21
N MET A 52 -1.71 13.52 -5.54
CA MET A 52 -1.59 14.42 -6.69
C MET A 52 -2.35 15.73 -6.44
N ALA A 53 -2.02 16.79 -7.16
CA ALA A 53 -2.75 18.05 -7.08
C ALA A 53 -4.17 17.92 -7.67
N PRO A 54 -5.20 18.50 -7.05
CA PRO A 54 -6.52 18.61 -7.67
C PRO A 54 -6.43 19.35 -9.00
N SER A 55 -6.92 18.72 -10.06
CA SER A 55 -7.04 19.30 -11.41
C SER A 55 -7.99 18.46 -12.25
N ASN A 56 -8.57 19.02 -13.30
CA ASN A 56 -9.44 18.28 -14.22
C ASN A 56 -8.75 17.04 -14.82
N THR A 57 -7.45 17.15 -15.14
CA THR A 57 -6.66 16.03 -15.68
C THR A 57 -6.50 14.91 -14.64
N ASN A 58 -6.15 15.25 -13.40
CA ASN A 58 -5.97 14.26 -12.34
C ASN A 58 -7.32 13.67 -11.91
N ARG A 59 -8.38 14.49 -11.87
CA ARG A 59 -9.74 14.01 -11.63
C ARG A 59 -10.15 12.95 -12.66
N THR A 60 -10.00 13.23 -13.95
CA THR A 60 -10.30 12.26 -15.01
C THR A 60 -9.46 10.98 -14.87
N ARG A 61 -8.16 11.11 -14.55
CA ARG A 61 -7.29 9.96 -14.32
C ARG A 61 -7.79 9.08 -13.17
N VAL A 62 -8.16 9.70 -12.05
CA VAL A 62 -8.63 8.98 -10.86
C VAL A 62 -9.99 8.34 -11.11
N LEU A 63 -10.93 9.05 -11.76
CA LEU A 63 -12.23 8.47 -12.15
C LEU A 63 -12.05 7.24 -13.03
N ASN A 64 -11.17 7.30 -14.04
CA ASN A 64 -10.86 6.13 -14.88
C ASN A 64 -10.23 4.98 -14.08
N THR A 65 -9.40 5.28 -13.08
CA THR A 65 -8.80 4.25 -12.21
C THR A 65 -9.88 3.62 -11.33
N LEU A 66 -10.76 4.42 -10.75
CA LEU A 66 -11.87 3.94 -9.91
C LEU A 66 -12.82 3.04 -10.71
N ASP A 67 -13.19 3.45 -11.92
CA ASP A 67 -14.05 2.67 -12.81
C ASP A 67 -13.36 1.37 -13.25
N ASN A 68 -12.19 1.46 -13.92
CA ASN A 68 -11.56 0.29 -14.56
C ASN A 68 -10.95 -0.73 -13.60
N SER A 69 -10.56 -0.31 -12.38
CA SER A 69 -9.84 -1.19 -11.42
C SER A 69 -10.67 -1.57 -10.20
N TRP A 70 -11.79 -0.88 -9.96
CA TRP A 70 -12.58 -1.02 -8.74
C TRP A 70 -14.07 -1.14 -8.96
N ASP A 71 -14.55 -0.96 -10.20
CA ASP A 71 -16.00 -0.86 -10.54
C ASP A 71 -16.72 0.23 -9.73
N ILE A 72 -16.00 1.35 -9.45
CA ILE A 72 -16.51 2.50 -8.70
C ILE A 72 -16.82 3.63 -9.67
N THR A 73 -18.09 3.95 -9.83
CA THR A 73 -18.56 5.02 -10.70
C THR A 73 -19.31 6.13 -9.96
N THR A 74 -19.76 5.86 -8.74
CA THR A 74 -20.49 6.76 -7.88
C THR A 74 -19.83 6.91 -6.49
N ARG A 75 -20.28 7.90 -5.73
CA ARG A 75 -19.90 8.07 -4.33
C ARG A 75 -20.34 6.87 -3.48
N GLU A 76 -21.53 6.37 -3.75
CA GLU A 76 -22.12 5.24 -3.04
C GLU A 76 -21.29 3.96 -3.26
N ASP A 77 -20.81 3.72 -4.48
CA ASP A 77 -19.89 2.60 -4.77
C ASP A 77 -18.58 2.75 -4.00
N LEU A 78 -18.05 3.99 -3.91
CA LEU A 78 -16.83 4.28 -3.18
C LEU A 78 -16.99 4.07 -1.68
N ASP A 79 -18.09 4.56 -1.09
CA ASP A 79 -18.41 4.36 0.33
C ASP A 79 -18.52 2.85 0.63
N TYR A 80 -19.27 2.10 -0.17
CA TYR A 80 -19.42 0.65 -0.03
C TYR A 80 -18.07 -0.08 -0.11
N MET A 81 -17.21 0.29 -1.06
CA MET A 81 -15.89 -0.34 -1.22
C MET A 81 -14.98 -0.05 -0.03
N ILE A 82 -14.94 1.20 0.45
CA ILE A 82 -14.16 1.58 1.63
C ILE A 82 -14.64 0.80 2.84
N ASP A 83 -15.94 0.76 3.12
CA ASP A 83 -16.50 0.06 4.27
C ASP A 83 -16.16 -1.44 4.21
N THR A 84 -16.26 -2.05 3.03
CA THR A 84 -15.91 -3.46 2.81
C THR A 84 -14.42 -3.73 3.07
N LEU A 85 -13.52 -2.83 2.64
CA LEU A 85 -12.09 -2.95 2.90
C LEU A 85 -11.74 -2.77 4.38
N VAL A 86 -12.46 -1.88 5.09
CA VAL A 86 -12.22 -1.63 6.53
C VAL A 86 -12.55 -2.85 7.38
N VAL A 87 -13.60 -3.60 7.03
CA VAL A 87 -13.92 -4.88 7.70
C VAL A 87 -13.10 -6.06 7.19
N GLY A 88 -12.26 -5.84 6.17
CA GLY A 88 -11.39 -6.85 5.57
C GLY A 88 -12.07 -7.55 4.38
N ARG A 89 -11.99 -6.98 3.19
CA ARG A 89 -12.56 -7.56 1.97
C ARG A 89 -11.91 -8.87 1.57
N HIS A 90 -10.57 -8.93 1.64
CA HIS A 90 -9.78 -10.10 1.20
C HIS A 90 -9.37 -10.97 2.37
N ASN A 91 -9.17 -10.38 3.55
CA ASN A 91 -8.70 -11.11 4.71
C ASN A 91 -9.66 -12.22 5.18
N PRO A 92 -10.99 -12.04 5.27
CA PRO A 92 -11.91 -13.13 5.60
C PRO A 92 -11.88 -14.27 4.58
N PHE A 93 -11.81 -13.96 3.28
CA PHE A 93 -11.72 -14.97 2.23
C PHE A 93 -10.39 -15.75 2.31
N PHE A 94 -9.29 -15.05 2.57
CA PHE A 94 -7.99 -15.68 2.87
C PHE A 94 -8.10 -16.65 4.05
N LEU A 95 -8.72 -16.23 5.16
CA LEU A 95 -8.87 -17.07 6.35
C LEU A 95 -9.74 -18.31 6.08
N GLU A 96 -10.83 -18.14 5.34
CA GLU A 96 -11.68 -19.25 4.92
C GLU A 96 -10.88 -20.29 4.11
N GLN A 97 -10.07 -19.86 3.17
CA GLN A 97 -9.17 -20.73 2.41
C GLN A 97 -8.10 -21.37 3.31
N ALA A 98 -7.47 -20.61 4.19
CA ALA A 98 -6.45 -21.11 5.11
C ALA A 98 -7.02 -22.21 6.04
N ILE A 99 -8.26 -22.06 6.49
CA ILE A 99 -8.97 -23.09 7.25
C ILE A 99 -9.26 -24.31 6.36
N ALA A 100 -9.81 -24.10 5.16
CA ALA A 100 -10.17 -25.19 4.24
C ALA A 100 -8.96 -26.05 3.85
N TYR A 101 -7.79 -25.45 3.71
CA TYR A 101 -6.53 -26.15 3.43
C TYR A 101 -5.79 -26.66 4.68
N GLY A 102 -6.35 -26.47 5.88
CA GLY A 102 -5.75 -26.90 7.14
C GLY A 102 -4.53 -26.07 7.60
N ILE A 103 -4.21 -25.00 6.90
CA ILE A 103 -3.05 -24.13 7.20
C ILE A 103 -3.10 -23.60 8.64
N THR A 104 -4.29 -23.23 9.13
CA THR A 104 -4.49 -22.65 10.46
C THR A 104 -4.17 -23.58 11.61
N SER A 105 -4.09 -24.89 11.36
CA SER A 105 -3.82 -25.93 12.35
C SER A 105 -2.43 -26.56 12.21
N MET A 106 -1.67 -26.23 11.18
CA MET A 106 -0.32 -26.79 10.94
C MET A 106 0.73 -26.07 11.74
N THR A 107 1.64 -26.84 12.32
CA THR A 107 2.92 -26.31 12.77
C THR A 107 3.86 -26.09 11.56
N ARG A 108 4.92 -25.29 11.74
CA ARG A 108 5.94 -25.10 10.70
C ARG A 108 6.52 -26.44 10.20
N SER A 109 6.79 -27.37 11.09
CA SER A 109 7.36 -28.67 10.74
C SER A 109 6.40 -29.53 9.92
N GLU A 110 5.10 -29.52 10.23
CA GLU A 110 4.07 -30.21 9.46
C GLU A 110 3.92 -29.59 8.09
N PHE A 111 3.83 -28.25 8.02
CA PHE A 111 3.76 -27.55 6.74
C PHE A 111 4.96 -27.84 5.84
N GLU A 112 6.19 -27.78 6.36
CA GLU A 112 7.40 -28.09 5.58
C GLU A 112 7.46 -29.55 5.12
N LEU A 113 6.82 -30.49 5.82
CA LEU A 113 6.69 -31.86 5.39
C LEU A 113 5.69 -32.01 4.25
N GLU A 114 4.49 -31.41 4.39
CA GLU A 114 3.42 -31.47 3.41
C GLU A 114 3.80 -30.77 2.09
N ILE A 115 4.40 -29.59 2.16
CA ILE A 115 4.73 -28.79 0.97
C ILE A 115 5.78 -29.47 0.08
N ARG A 116 6.64 -30.36 0.62
CA ARG A 116 7.61 -31.13 -0.15
C ARG A 116 6.95 -32.14 -1.10
N ALA A 117 5.72 -32.57 -0.82
CA ALA A 117 4.97 -33.49 -1.67
C ALA A 117 4.31 -32.78 -2.85
N VAL A 118 4.18 -31.45 -2.80
CA VAL A 118 3.59 -30.63 -3.87
C VAL A 118 4.63 -30.44 -4.98
N GLN A 119 4.29 -30.80 -6.21
CA GLN A 119 5.21 -30.72 -7.36
C GLN A 119 5.04 -29.43 -8.16
N GLU A 120 3.85 -28.87 -8.20
CA GLU A 120 3.52 -27.67 -8.94
C GLU A 120 4.04 -26.44 -8.20
N ARG A 121 4.98 -25.72 -8.82
CA ARG A 121 5.64 -24.56 -8.22
C ARG A 121 4.64 -23.48 -7.79
N GLU A 122 3.62 -23.23 -8.59
CA GLU A 122 2.59 -22.22 -8.33
C GLU A 122 1.81 -22.56 -7.05
N LEU A 123 1.47 -23.83 -6.84
CA LEU A 123 0.82 -24.29 -5.61
C LEU A 123 1.74 -24.20 -4.40
N VAL A 124 3.03 -24.53 -4.56
CA VAL A 124 4.02 -24.35 -3.49
C VAL A 124 4.10 -22.89 -3.06
N MET A 125 4.18 -21.95 -4.01
CA MET A 125 4.21 -20.51 -3.71
C MET A 125 2.92 -20.05 -3.02
N PHE A 126 1.76 -20.46 -3.54
CA PHE A 126 0.46 -20.11 -2.97
C PHE A 126 0.32 -20.57 -1.51
N PHE A 127 0.60 -21.83 -1.23
CA PHE A 127 0.52 -22.38 0.13
C PHE A 127 1.57 -21.78 1.05
N ARG A 128 2.78 -21.52 0.56
CA ARG A 128 3.84 -20.88 1.34
C ARG A 128 3.43 -19.44 1.71
N ASN A 129 2.95 -18.65 0.77
CA ASN A 129 2.46 -17.30 1.05
C ASN A 129 1.35 -17.32 2.11
N MET A 130 0.43 -18.27 2.00
CA MET A 130 -0.67 -18.43 2.95
C MET A 130 -0.19 -18.83 4.34
N PHE A 131 0.73 -19.81 4.43
CA PHE A 131 1.28 -20.27 5.70
C PHE A 131 2.07 -19.15 6.40
N GLU A 132 2.99 -18.50 5.69
CA GLU A 132 3.81 -17.40 6.22
C GLU A 132 2.95 -16.25 6.76
N ALA A 133 1.93 -15.85 6.01
CA ALA A 133 1.02 -14.79 6.42
C ALA A 133 0.23 -15.17 7.68
N TYR A 134 -0.30 -16.39 7.73
CA TYR A 134 -1.09 -16.84 8.87
C TYR A 134 -0.22 -17.08 10.12
N GLU A 135 0.95 -17.70 9.96
CA GLU A 135 1.89 -17.90 11.07
C GLU A 135 2.35 -16.56 11.69
N ALA A 136 2.59 -15.54 10.85
CA ALA A 136 3.04 -14.23 11.32
C ALA A 136 1.93 -13.41 12.00
N PHE A 137 0.68 -13.48 11.52
CA PHE A 137 -0.37 -12.52 11.89
C PHE A 137 -1.69 -13.16 12.34
N GLY A 138 -1.87 -14.48 12.21
CA GLY A 138 -3.12 -15.16 12.57
C GLY A 138 -4.32 -14.61 11.80
N GLU A 139 -5.38 -14.24 12.52
CA GLU A 139 -6.64 -13.79 11.91
C GLU A 139 -6.55 -12.46 11.15
N ARG A 140 -5.49 -11.68 11.34
CA ARG A 140 -5.25 -10.42 10.60
C ARG A 140 -4.20 -10.55 9.49
N ALA A 141 -3.99 -11.78 8.99
CA ALA A 141 -2.92 -12.18 8.08
C ALA A 141 -2.63 -11.18 6.96
N ILE A 142 -3.65 -10.80 6.20
CA ILE A 142 -3.51 -9.87 5.06
C ILE A 142 -4.35 -8.58 5.22
N LEU A 143 -4.81 -8.28 6.44
CA LEU A 143 -5.65 -7.11 6.72
C LEU A 143 -4.96 -5.78 6.40
N GLY A 144 -3.63 -5.71 6.54
CA GLY A 144 -2.84 -4.53 6.16
C GLY A 144 -2.97 -4.16 4.69
N TRP A 145 -3.14 -5.14 3.79
CA TRP A 145 -3.43 -4.93 2.38
C TRP A 145 -4.78 -4.25 2.15
N ASP A 146 -5.82 -4.70 2.82
CA ASP A 146 -7.16 -4.11 2.72
C ASP A 146 -7.18 -2.68 3.28
N LEU A 147 -6.66 -2.46 4.49
CA LEU A 147 -6.67 -1.16 5.15
C LEU A 147 -5.83 -0.09 4.43
N SER A 148 -4.68 -0.48 3.85
CA SER A 148 -3.87 0.43 3.02
C SER A 148 -4.65 0.94 1.82
N ARG A 149 -5.42 0.08 1.17
CA ARG A 149 -6.24 0.44 0.02
C ARG A 149 -7.46 1.28 0.41
N ALA A 150 -8.05 1.02 1.58
CA ALA A 150 -9.14 1.83 2.09
C ALA A 150 -8.73 3.29 2.29
N THR A 151 -7.56 3.56 2.89
CA THR A 151 -7.04 4.93 3.05
C THR A 151 -6.70 5.59 1.72
N GLN A 152 -6.16 4.84 0.75
CA GLN A 152 -5.92 5.36 -0.60
C GLN A 152 -7.21 5.72 -1.32
N LEU A 153 -8.27 4.92 -1.18
CA LEU A 153 -9.57 5.23 -1.79
C LEU A 153 -10.20 6.50 -1.19
N CYS A 154 -10.02 6.79 0.11
CA CYS A 154 -10.40 8.08 0.67
C CYS A 154 -9.69 9.24 -0.04
N ALA A 155 -8.38 9.11 -0.24
CA ALA A 155 -7.58 10.10 -0.94
C ALA A 155 -8.00 10.27 -2.42
N PHE A 156 -8.33 9.19 -3.11
CA PHE A 156 -8.85 9.20 -4.47
C PHE A 156 -10.25 9.81 -4.53
N GLY A 157 -11.12 9.57 -3.54
CA GLY A 157 -12.44 10.18 -3.43
C GLY A 157 -12.40 11.70 -3.42
N TYR A 158 -11.39 12.29 -2.77
CA TYR A 158 -11.14 13.72 -2.83
C TYR A 158 -10.77 14.20 -4.25
N ILE A 159 -9.83 13.53 -4.92
CA ILE A 159 -9.40 13.92 -6.28
C ILE A 159 -10.52 13.70 -7.32
N ALA A 160 -11.34 12.66 -7.13
CA ALA A 160 -12.51 12.38 -7.97
C ALA A 160 -13.68 13.35 -7.75
N GLU A 161 -13.62 14.19 -6.69
CA GLU A 161 -14.70 15.07 -6.23
C GLU A 161 -15.96 14.33 -5.74
N PHE A 162 -15.82 13.06 -5.36
CA PHE A 162 -16.86 12.32 -4.63
C PHE A 162 -16.95 12.77 -3.17
N TYR A 163 -15.82 13.22 -2.60
CA TYR A 163 -15.71 13.81 -1.26
C TYR A 163 -15.14 15.22 -1.33
N THR A 164 -15.56 16.06 -0.40
CA THR A 164 -14.78 17.25 -0.04
C THR A 164 -13.46 16.82 0.59
N TYR A 165 -12.49 17.72 0.67
CA TYR A 165 -11.23 17.46 1.38
C TYR A 165 -11.47 17.01 2.82
N ASP A 166 -12.37 17.70 3.51
CA ASP A 166 -12.70 17.45 4.91
C ASP A 166 -13.32 16.08 5.13
N GLU A 167 -14.28 15.67 4.30
CA GLU A 167 -14.90 14.34 4.36
C GLU A 167 -13.87 13.22 4.12
N ALA A 168 -13.01 13.40 3.11
CA ALA A 168 -11.98 12.42 2.79
C ALA A 168 -10.95 12.24 3.92
N VAL A 169 -10.52 13.36 4.53
CA VAL A 169 -9.59 13.36 5.65
C VAL A 169 -10.23 12.71 6.88
N ASP A 170 -11.46 13.08 7.23
CA ASP A 170 -12.16 12.50 8.40
C ASP A 170 -12.33 10.98 8.27
N LYS A 171 -12.73 10.50 7.08
CA LYS A 171 -12.81 9.05 6.78
C LYS A 171 -11.43 8.39 6.90
N ALA A 172 -10.39 8.98 6.31
CA ALA A 172 -9.04 8.42 6.35
C ALA A 172 -8.47 8.36 7.78
N LEU A 173 -8.68 9.40 8.60
CA LEU A 173 -8.28 9.42 10.01
C LEU A 173 -9.02 8.36 10.84
N ALA A 174 -10.32 8.13 10.57
CA ALA A 174 -11.07 7.06 11.22
C ALA A 174 -10.47 5.68 10.88
N ILE A 175 -10.12 5.42 9.62
CA ILE A 175 -9.43 4.19 9.20
C ILE A 175 -8.03 4.10 9.81
N GLY A 176 -7.30 5.21 9.90
CA GLY A 176 -5.99 5.26 10.57
C GLY A 176 -6.06 4.77 12.02
N LYS A 177 -7.10 5.15 12.76
CA LYS A 177 -7.34 4.65 14.14
C LYS A 177 -7.61 3.14 14.17
N VAL A 178 -8.33 2.62 13.17
CA VAL A 178 -8.50 1.16 13.02
C VAL A 178 -7.13 0.50 12.77
N ILE A 179 -6.30 1.05 11.88
CA ILE A 179 -4.94 0.55 11.61
C ILE A 179 -4.11 0.52 12.89
N GLN A 180 -4.08 1.60 13.68
CA GLN A 180 -3.36 1.65 14.96
C GLN A 180 -3.89 0.64 15.99
N SER A 181 -5.17 0.29 15.95
CA SER A 181 -5.75 -0.72 16.86
C SER A 181 -5.40 -2.15 16.46
N GLN A 182 -5.09 -2.39 15.18
CA GLN A 182 -4.79 -3.72 14.65
C GLN A 182 -3.28 -4.03 14.58
N PHE A 183 -2.44 -3.01 14.47
CA PHE A 183 -1.00 -3.15 14.27
C PHE A 183 -0.23 -2.30 15.28
N ASN A 184 1.04 -2.67 15.52
CA ASN A 184 1.87 -2.03 16.55
C ASN A 184 2.97 -1.13 15.99
N SER A 185 3.24 -1.19 14.69
CA SER A 185 4.29 -0.42 14.02
C SER A 185 4.11 -0.38 12.52
N TRP A 186 4.86 0.48 11.83
CA TRP A 186 4.96 0.48 10.38
C TRP A 186 5.42 -0.87 9.82
N ASP A 187 6.37 -1.54 10.49
CA ASP A 187 6.85 -2.85 10.08
C ASP A 187 5.75 -3.91 10.19
N ASP A 188 5.02 -3.93 11.30
CA ASP A 188 3.90 -4.85 11.55
C ASP A 188 2.81 -4.67 10.48
N PHE A 189 2.38 -3.44 10.25
CA PHE A 189 1.37 -3.10 9.25
C PHE A 189 1.80 -3.45 7.82
N TYR A 190 3.03 -3.03 7.42
CA TYR A 190 3.49 -3.27 6.06
C TYR A 190 3.86 -4.72 5.79
N SER A 191 4.24 -5.50 6.80
CA SER A 191 4.41 -6.95 6.62
C SER A 191 3.09 -7.63 6.25
N SER A 192 1.99 -7.31 6.94
CA SER A 192 0.65 -7.79 6.57
C SER A 192 0.21 -7.28 5.18
N TYR A 193 0.54 -6.03 4.83
CA TYR A 193 0.32 -5.49 3.49
C TYR A 193 1.07 -6.30 2.41
N PHE A 194 2.33 -6.65 2.64
CA PHE A 194 3.14 -7.39 1.67
C PHE A 194 2.64 -8.80 1.44
N TYR A 195 2.27 -9.51 2.49
CA TYR A 195 1.66 -10.83 2.35
C TYR A 195 0.33 -10.76 1.60
N GLY A 196 -0.48 -9.74 1.88
CA GLY A 196 -1.73 -9.52 1.16
C GLY A 196 -1.52 -9.21 -0.32
N TYR A 197 -0.49 -8.43 -0.65
CA TYR A 197 -0.11 -8.21 -2.05
C TYR A 197 0.31 -9.51 -2.72
N ALA A 198 1.22 -10.28 -2.09
CA ALA A 198 1.71 -11.53 -2.66
C ALA A 198 0.59 -12.57 -2.85
N TYR A 199 -0.32 -12.67 -1.88
CA TYR A 199 -1.49 -13.53 -2.00
C TYR A 199 -2.41 -13.13 -3.15
N TRP A 200 -2.70 -11.82 -3.28
CA TRP A 200 -3.58 -11.29 -4.33
C TRP A 200 -2.97 -11.41 -5.74
N SER A 201 -1.66 -11.22 -5.86
CA SER A 201 -0.94 -11.24 -7.14
C SER A 201 -0.33 -12.59 -7.48
N GLU A 202 -0.41 -13.57 -6.56
CA GLU A 202 0.27 -14.87 -6.69
C GLU A 202 1.79 -14.71 -6.87
N ASP A 203 2.37 -13.67 -6.27
CA ASP A 203 3.78 -13.31 -6.44
C ASP A 203 4.70 -14.18 -5.56
N ASP A 204 5.92 -14.38 -6.03
CA ASP A 204 6.93 -15.22 -5.38
C ASP A 204 7.71 -14.41 -4.33
N LEU A 205 7.54 -14.75 -3.04
CA LEU A 205 8.21 -14.10 -1.91
C LEU A 205 9.74 -14.27 -1.95
N GLU A 206 10.22 -15.35 -2.55
CA GLU A 206 11.66 -15.68 -2.60
C GLU A 206 12.36 -15.09 -3.84
N ASN A 207 11.60 -14.64 -4.83
CA ASN A 207 12.16 -14.08 -6.06
C ASN A 207 12.60 -12.61 -5.87
N PRO A 208 13.92 -12.32 -5.92
CA PRO A 208 14.42 -10.95 -5.71
C PRO A 208 14.01 -9.97 -6.82
N ARG A 209 13.42 -10.46 -7.92
CA ARG A 209 12.95 -9.66 -9.06
C ARG A 209 11.42 -9.55 -9.09
N SER A 210 10.72 -10.09 -8.11
CA SER A 210 9.26 -10.00 -8.01
C SER A 210 8.80 -8.56 -7.69
N GLU A 211 7.54 -8.26 -7.98
CA GLU A 211 6.93 -7.00 -7.53
C GLU A 211 6.82 -6.94 -6.00
N TYR A 212 6.67 -8.07 -5.33
CA TYR A 212 6.77 -8.17 -3.88
C TYR A 212 8.12 -7.61 -3.40
N SER A 213 9.25 -8.14 -3.91
CA SER A 213 10.60 -7.69 -3.54
C SER A 213 10.83 -6.21 -3.86
N ARG A 214 10.29 -5.73 -4.98
CA ARG A 214 10.32 -4.30 -5.34
C ARG A 214 9.57 -3.45 -4.32
N ARG A 215 8.38 -3.86 -3.85
CA ARG A 215 7.60 -3.15 -2.84
C ARG A 215 8.29 -3.11 -1.49
N VAL A 216 8.90 -4.22 -1.07
CA VAL A 216 9.74 -4.29 0.14
C VAL A 216 10.92 -3.33 0.04
N SER A 217 11.59 -3.27 -1.11
CA SER A 217 12.68 -2.31 -1.35
C SER A 217 12.21 -0.85 -1.26
N ILE A 218 11.04 -0.52 -1.82
CA ILE A 218 10.44 0.82 -1.71
C ILE A 218 10.17 1.16 -0.24
N PHE A 219 9.61 0.24 0.54
CA PHE A 219 9.35 0.44 1.97
C PHE A 219 10.65 0.71 2.74
N ASN A 220 11.70 -0.07 2.51
CA ASN A 220 12.98 0.12 3.16
C ASN A 220 13.60 1.50 2.81
N ASN A 221 13.49 1.93 1.57
CA ASN A 221 13.93 3.25 1.16
C ASN A 221 13.12 4.38 1.82
N LEU A 222 11.81 4.22 1.94
CA LEU A 222 10.94 5.15 2.65
C LEU A 222 11.29 5.23 4.15
N LYS A 223 11.59 4.11 4.79
CA LYS A 223 12.04 4.11 6.21
C LYS A 223 13.38 4.81 6.40
N ALA A 224 14.28 4.72 5.44
CA ALA A 224 15.59 5.37 5.47
C ALA A 224 15.52 6.88 5.18
N ASP A 225 14.48 7.36 4.51
CA ASP A 225 14.28 8.78 4.20
C ASP A 225 13.67 9.52 5.38
N SER A 226 14.44 10.35 6.08
CA SER A 226 14.01 11.12 7.24
C SER A 226 12.80 12.05 6.99
N LYS A 227 12.48 12.34 5.72
CA LYS A 227 11.33 13.15 5.32
C LYS A 227 10.09 12.31 5.01
N SER A 228 10.19 11.00 5.10
CA SER A 228 9.09 10.09 4.84
C SER A 228 8.04 10.11 5.96
N PRO A 229 6.75 9.92 5.67
CA PRO A 229 5.72 9.74 6.69
C PRO A 229 5.97 8.53 7.59
N LEU A 230 6.75 7.53 7.15
CA LEU A 230 7.10 6.35 7.95
C LEU A 230 8.06 6.66 9.13
N ASN A 231 8.59 7.88 9.22
CA ASN A 231 9.37 8.35 10.36
C ASN A 231 8.52 9.05 11.44
N LEU A 232 7.22 9.23 11.19
CA LEU A 232 6.30 9.68 12.23
C LEU A 232 6.09 8.57 13.26
N ASN A 233 5.87 8.99 14.52
CA ASN A 233 5.51 8.05 15.57
C ASN A 233 4.27 7.25 15.18
N TRP A 234 4.37 5.92 15.25
CA TRP A 234 3.23 5.03 14.97
C TRP A 234 1.99 5.39 15.80
N ASN A 235 2.19 5.69 17.09
CA ASN A 235 1.14 6.04 18.04
C ASN A 235 0.81 7.55 18.04
N LEU A 236 1.09 8.27 16.94
CA LEU A 236 0.67 9.64 16.80
C LEU A 236 -0.85 9.76 16.99
N GLU A 237 -1.32 10.74 17.75
CA GLU A 237 -2.73 11.03 17.88
C GLU A 237 -3.31 11.50 16.54
N LEU A 238 -4.26 10.72 15.98
CA LEU A 238 -4.86 11.01 14.69
C LEU A 238 -6.09 11.91 14.87
N ILE A 239 -5.80 13.19 14.99
CA ILE A 239 -6.79 14.29 15.05
C ILE A 239 -6.58 15.24 13.86
N ARG A 240 -7.62 16.01 13.55
CA ARG A 240 -7.59 17.02 12.48
C ARG A 240 -6.90 18.30 12.92
#